data_26285325eb10821ec39ee9b900a5743b
#
_entry.id   26285325eb10821ec39ee9b900a5743b
#
_cell.length_a   1.000
_cell.length_b   1.000
_cell.length_c   1.000
_cell.angle_alpha   90.00
_cell.angle_beta   90.00
_cell.angle_gamma   90.00
#
_symmetry.space_group_name_H-M   'P 1'
#
loop_
_entity.id
_entity.type
_entity.pdbx_description
1 polymer ?
#
loop_
_entity_poly.entity_id
_entity_poly.type
_entity_poly.pdbx_seq_one_letter_code
_entity_poly.pdbx_strand_id
1 'polypeptide(L)'
;MSILNPIVSKFSLTAGAPQEVYFCPAGKTHAILDLTFFKDNSNGDSLIAVALSSEANPTNLTSVDYFIDDIQLIGIVNSAELNKVVVGVGERLYVMVMSGPDVVARVSGVEENNPKVLKAGRLAALNIPGTSQIQVYSNAIPNTAYISASITIFNNSTTLPAAVQGWIGSNAVPTANDKIMNVSIPANDTTIIENVLMAPNEKIFIQSDTVNTECFINGTCVGV
;
A
#
# COMPACT_ATOMS: atom_id res chain seq x y z
N MET A 1 -0.94 -25.18 -11.71
CA MET A 1 0.37 -25.17 -11.06
C MET A 1 0.87 -23.74 -11.12
N SER A 2 1.10 -23.10 -10.00
CA SER A 2 1.65 -21.74 -9.97
C SER A 2 3.12 -21.79 -10.36
N ILE A 3 3.54 -20.95 -11.31
CA ILE A 3 4.95 -20.82 -11.69
C ILE A 3 5.46 -19.58 -10.96
N LEU A 4 6.41 -19.79 -10.05
CA LEU A 4 7.09 -18.73 -9.31
C LEU A 4 8.36 -18.33 -10.04
N ASN A 5 8.47 -17.05 -10.39
CA ASN A 5 9.69 -16.48 -10.94
C ASN A 5 10.30 -15.54 -9.89
N PRO A 6 11.52 -15.82 -9.39
CA PRO A 6 12.17 -14.95 -8.43
C PRO A 6 12.55 -13.61 -9.07
N ILE A 7 12.44 -12.56 -8.30
CA ILE A 7 12.84 -11.19 -8.65
C ILE A 7 13.90 -10.75 -7.65
N VAL A 8 15.01 -10.22 -8.14
CA VAL A 8 16.00 -9.53 -7.31
C VAL A 8 16.59 -8.38 -8.14
N SER A 9 16.36 -7.15 -7.68
CA SER A 9 16.87 -5.94 -8.32
C SER A 9 17.38 -4.94 -7.28
N LYS A 10 18.31 -4.08 -7.70
CA LYS A 10 18.88 -3.03 -6.85
C LYS A 10 18.88 -1.70 -7.61
N PHE A 11 18.44 -0.64 -6.96
CA PHE A 11 18.32 0.69 -7.51
C PHE A 11 19.03 1.70 -6.62
N SER A 12 19.77 2.63 -7.23
CA SER A 12 20.27 3.82 -6.54
C SER A 12 19.31 4.97 -6.80
N LEU A 13 18.74 5.51 -5.74
CA LEU A 13 17.70 6.53 -5.77
C LEU A 13 18.27 7.84 -5.26
N THR A 14 18.11 8.90 -6.03
CA THR A 14 18.47 10.28 -5.64
C THR A 14 17.21 11.07 -5.29
N ALA A 15 17.33 12.11 -4.48
CA ALA A 15 16.20 12.97 -4.16
C ALA A 15 15.60 13.62 -5.42
N GLY A 16 14.27 13.62 -5.52
CA GLY A 16 13.55 14.27 -6.64
C GLY A 16 12.41 13.44 -7.20
N ALA A 17 12.48 13.05 -8.47
CA ALA A 17 11.38 12.38 -9.17
C ALA A 17 11.20 10.92 -8.75
N PRO A 18 9.96 10.39 -8.75
CA PRO A 18 9.70 8.97 -8.55
C PRO A 18 10.40 8.12 -9.61
N GLN A 19 11.01 7.02 -9.19
CA GLN A 19 11.65 6.05 -10.07
C GLN A 19 10.87 4.73 -10.06
N GLU A 20 10.58 4.19 -11.25
CA GLU A 20 10.03 2.84 -11.38
C GLU A 20 11.08 1.81 -10.94
N VAL A 21 10.71 1.00 -9.96
CA VAL A 21 11.57 -0.09 -9.44
C VAL A 21 11.04 -1.46 -9.82
N TYR A 22 9.77 -1.56 -10.23
CA TYR A 22 9.18 -2.79 -10.74
C TYR A 22 7.94 -2.50 -11.60
N PHE A 23 7.73 -3.35 -12.61
CA PHE A 23 6.53 -3.42 -13.44
C PHE A 23 6.04 -4.87 -13.52
N CYS A 24 4.79 -5.14 -13.20
CA CYS A 24 4.20 -6.46 -13.34
C CYS A 24 3.78 -6.71 -14.80
N PRO A 25 4.51 -7.59 -15.53
CA PRO A 25 4.28 -7.74 -16.97
C PRO A 25 3.01 -8.51 -17.29
N ALA A 26 2.52 -8.35 -18.52
CA ALA A 26 1.48 -9.20 -19.08
C ALA A 26 1.92 -10.68 -19.05
N GLY A 27 0.96 -11.58 -18.75
CA GLY A 27 1.22 -13.01 -18.59
C GLY A 27 1.51 -13.45 -17.17
N LYS A 28 1.58 -12.51 -16.23
CA LYS A 28 1.52 -12.75 -14.79
C LYS A 28 0.15 -12.33 -14.25
N THR A 29 -0.24 -12.85 -13.11
CA THR A 29 -1.41 -12.36 -12.38
C THR A 29 -1.02 -11.26 -11.40
N HIS A 30 0.13 -11.43 -10.76
CA HIS A 30 0.70 -10.46 -9.81
C HIS A 30 2.15 -10.78 -9.46
N ALA A 31 2.78 -9.85 -8.73
CA ALA A 31 4.01 -10.09 -7.99
C ALA A 31 3.79 -9.78 -6.50
N ILE A 32 4.51 -10.48 -5.63
CA ILE A 32 4.61 -10.18 -4.20
C ILE A 32 6.04 -9.79 -3.94
N LEU A 33 6.24 -8.55 -3.48
CA LEU A 33 7.54 -7.92 -3.36
C LEU A 33 7.83 -7.49 -1.93
N ASP A 34 9.10 -7.65 -1.56
CA ASP A 34 9.68 -7.05 -0.37
C ASP A 34 10.70 -5.98 -0.83
N LEU A 35 10.61 -4.80 -0.23
CA LEU A 35 11.53 -3.70 -0.47
C LEU A 35 12.38 -3.49 0.77
N THR A 36 13.68 -3.38 0.59
CA THR A 36 14.61 -2.97 1.63
C THR A 36 15.33 -1.71 1.18
N PHE A 37 15.28 -0.68 2.00
CA PHE A 37 15.91 0.61 1.76
C PHE A 37 17.15 0.73 2.62
N PHE A 38 18.25 1.19 2.03
CA PHE A 38 19.51 1.43 2.72
C PHE A 38 19.99 2.83 2.41
N LYS A 39 20.38 3.56 3.43
CA LYS A 39 21.07 4.83 3.32
C LYS A 39 22.58 4.57 3.36
N ASP A 40 23.33 5.14 2.43
CA ASP A 40 24.79 5.17 2.54
C ASP A 40 25.17 6.05 3.75
N ASN A 41 26.29 5.74 4.41
CA ASN A 41 26.75 6.31 5.70
C ASN A 41 26.85 7.86 5.77
N SER A 42 26.04 8.56 5.00
CA SER A 42 25.95 10.02 4.97
C SER A 42 25.20 10.55 6.19
N ASN A 43 25.71 11.63 6.77
CA ASN A 43 24.98 12.39 7.77
C ASN A 43 23.73 13.02 7.15
N GLY A 44 22.60 12.84 7.78
CA GLY A 44 21.31 13.37 7.35
C GLY A 44 20.21 12.33 7.32
N ASP A 45 18.99 12.79 7.37
CA ASP A 45 17.81 11.94 7.34
C ASP A 45 17.28 11.84 5.89
N SER A 46 16.85 10.67 5.49
CA SER A 46 16.17 10.47 4.20
C SER A 46 14.72 10.14 4.44
N LEU A 47 13.85 10.76 3.66
CA LEU A 47 12.41 10.49 3.63
C LEU A 47 12.07 9.83 2.30
N ILE A 48 11.37 8.69 2.34
CA ILE A 48 11.06 7.86 1.19
C ILE A 48 9.55 7.71 1.08
N ALA A 49 9.04 7.85 -0.14
CA ALA A 49 7.67 7.52 -0.51
C ALA A 49 7.63 6.34 -1.47
N VAL A 50 6.57 5.52 -1.37
CA VAL A 50 6.33 4.38 -2.25
C VAL A 50 4.93 4.50 -2.85
N ALA A 51 4.85 4.42 -4.19
CA ALA A 51 3.60 4.50 -4.93
C ALA A 51 3.35 3.25 -5.76
N LEU A 52 2.07 2.91 -5.95
CA LEU A 52 1.61 1.82 -6.80
C LEU A 52 0.54 2.37 -7.76
N SER A 53 0.82 2.31 -9.06
CA SER A 53 -0.05 2.89 -10.08
C SER A 53 0.05 2.14 -11.40
N SER A 54 -0.99 2.22 -12.22
CA SER A 54 -0.94 1.80 -13.63
C SER A 54 -0.33 2.86 -14.55
N GLU A 55 -0.06 4.07 -14.05
CA GLU A 55 0.55 5.15 -14.82
C GLU A 55 1.97 4.80 -15.25
N ALA A 56 2.26 4.95 -16.54
CA ALA A 56 3.60 4.71 -17.09
C ALA A 56 4.52 5.91 -16.89
N ASN A 57 3.95 7.11 -16.77
CA ASN A 57 4.72 8.33 -16.55
C ASN A 57 4.66 8.72 -15.07
N PRO A 58 5.80 8.70 -14.35
CA PRO A 58 5.82 9.02 -12.92
C PRO A 58 5.38 10.47 -12.60
N THR A 59 5.38 11.38 -13.58
CA THR A 59 4.89 12.77 -13.39
C THR A 59 3.37 12.85 -13.27
N ASN A 60 2.64 11.80 -13.62
CA ASN A 60 1.18 11.72 -13.52
C ASN A 60 0.70 11.09 -12.20
N LEU A 61 1.63 10.66 -11.32
CA LEU A 61 1.25 10.15 -10.02
C LEU A 61 0.57 11.23 -9.19
N THR A 62 -0.47 10.83 -8.47
CA THR A 62 -1.26 11.67 -7.58
C THR A 62 -1.09 11.21 -6.13
N SER A 63 -1.58 11.96 -5.15
CA SER A 63 -1.46 11.58 -3.74
C SER A 63 -2.01 10.18 -3.45
N VAL A 64 -3.13 9.81 -4.09
CA VAL A 64 -3.75 8.48 -3.92
C VAL A 64 -2.97 7.32 -4.55
N ASP A 65 -1.93 7.57 -5.30
CA ASP A 65 -1.02 6.52 -5.80
C ASP A 65 0.05 6.16 -4.77
N TYR A 66 0.40 7.09 -3.87
CA TYR A 66 1.33 6.83 -2.77
C TYR A 66 0.60 6.12 -1.64
N PHE A 67 1.04 4.93 -1.29
CA PHE A 67 0.48 4.18 -0.17
C PHE A 67 1.35 4.22 1.09
N ILE A 68 2.58 4.72 0.96
CA ILE A 68 3.46 5.14 2.05
C ILE A 68 4.28 6.32 1.54
N ASP A 69 4.39 7.39 2.32
CA ASP A 69 5.17 8.59 1.99
C ASP A 69 6.04 9.11 3.16
N ASP A 70 6.22 8.29 4.19
CA ASP A 70 6.91 8.65 5.43
C ASP A 70 7.94 7.63 5.92
N ILE A 71 8.47 6.76 5.06
CA ILE A 71 9.55 5.88 5.45
C ILE A 71 10.80 6.72 5.75
N GLN A 72 11.18 6.76 7.04
CA GLN A 72 12.28 7.58 7.52
C GLN A 72 13.52 6.74 7.81
N LEU A 73 14.65 7.14 7.23
CA LEU A 73 15.98 6.65 7.59
C LEU A 73 16.69 7.75 8.39
N ILE A 74 16.60 7.69 9.72
CA ILE A 74 17.02 8.78 10.64
C ILE A 74 18.37 8.47 11.25
N GLY A 75 19.30 9.42 11.17
CA GLY A 75 20.59 9.36 11.84
C GLY A 75 21.38 8.09 11.50
N ILE A 76 21.61 7.23 12.48
CA ILE A 76 22.33 5.95 12.33
C ILE A 76 21.43 4.78 11.89
N VAL A 77 20.11 4.97 11.84
CA VAL A 77 19.17 3.96 11.28
C VAL A 77 19.32 3.98 9.78
N ASN A 78 20.05 3.01 9.25
CA ASN A 78 20.47 2.98 7.84
C ASN A 78 19.59 2.12 6.95
N SER A 79 18.57 1.45 7.50
CA SER A 79 17.69 0.58 6.72
C SER A 79 16.25 0.61 7.20
N ALA A 80 15.32 0.41 6.27
CA ALA A 80 13.90 0.15 6.52
C ALA A 80 13.42 -0.92 5.55
N GLU A 81 12.35 -1.62 5.93
CA GLU A 81 11.76 -2.69 5.13
C GLU A 81 10.26 -2.45 4.94
N LEU A 82 9.79 -2.77 3.75
CA LEU A 82 8.38 -2.82 3.40
C LEU A 82 8.11 -4.17 2.76
N ASN A 83 7.33 -5.00 3.42
CA ASN A 83 7.15 -6.40 3.04
C ASN A 83 5.77 -6.64 2.41
N LYS A 84 5.69 -7.67 1.55
CA LYS A 84 4.45 -8.19 0.95
C LYS A 84 3.65 -7.16 0.14
N VAL A 85 4.32 -6.27 -0.58
CA VAL A 85 3.65 -5.39 -1.54
C VAL A 85 3.16 -6.22 -2.71
N VAL A 86 1.86 -6.24 -2.95
CA VAL A 86 1.25 -6.92 -4.09
C VAL A 86 1.16 -5.95 -5.25
N VAL A 87 1.78 -6.30 -6.38
CA VAL A 87 1.73 -5.53 -7.63
C VAL A 87 0.93 -6.33 -8.66
N GLY A 88 -0.22 -5.82 -9.07
CA GLY A 88 -1.08 -6.47 -10.05
C GLY A 88 -0.57 -6.33 -11.49
N VAL A 89 -1.08 -7.15 -12.40
CA VAL A 89 -0.73 -7.06 -13.83
C VAL A 89 -0.97 -5.64 -14.37
N GLY A 90 0.03 -5.08 -15.05
CA GLY A 90 -0.02 -3.72 -15.60
C GLY A 90 0.25 -2.61 -14.58
N GLU A 91 0.36 -2.92 -13.30
CA GLU A 91 0.76 -1.95 -12.28
C GLU A 91 2.29 -1.82 -12.20
N ARG A 92 2.71 -0.67 -11.73
CA ARG A 92 4.10 -0.25 -11.54
C ARG A 92 4.32 0.18 -10.11
N LEU A 93 5.45 -0.25 -9.55
CA LEU A 93 5.89 0.18 -8.24
C LEU A 93 6.95 1.27 -8.42
N TYR A 94 6.69 2.41 -7.80
CA TYR A 94 7.58 3.57 -7.81
C TYR A 94 8.12 3.83 -6.42
N VAL A 95 9.37 4.26 -6.35
CA VAL A 95 9.99 4.77 -5.13
C VAL A 95 10.54 6.16 -5.39
N MET A 96 10.36 7.06 -4.44
CA MET A 96 10.87 8.42 -4.47
C MET A 96 11.61 8.73 -3.17
N VAL A 97 12.81 9.25 -3.27
CA VAL A 97 13.45 9.94 -2.13
C VAL A 97 12.94 11.36 -2.14
N MET A 98 12.08 11.69 -1.18
CA MET A 98 11.46 13.02 -1.08
C MET A 98 12.44 14.07 -0.60
N SER A 99 13.35 13.68 0.31
CA SER A 99 14.39 14.55 0.84
C SER A 99 15.55 13.75 1.41
N GLY A 100 16.70 14.39 1.56
CA GLY A 100 17.87 13.81 2.21
C GLY A 100 18.86 13.14 1.25
N PRO A 101 19.82 12.39 1.81
CA PRO A 101 20.83 11.65 1.06
C PRO A 101 20.26 10.57 0.15
N ASP A 102 21.07 10.13 -0.82
CA ASP A 102 20.76 9.02 -1.71
C ASP A 102 20.47 7.73 -0.94
N VAL A 103 19.53 6.96 -1.46
CA VAL A 103 19.07 5.70 -0.90
C VAL A 103 19.24 4.58 -1.92
N VAL A 104 19.64 3.43 -1.45
CA VAL A 104 19.62 2.20 -2.25
C VAL A 104 18.36 1.43 -1.91
N ALA A 105 17.52 1.17 -2.89
CA ALA A 105 16.40 0.27 -2.77
C ALA A 105 16.77 -1.11 -3.33
N ARG A 106 16.55 -2.16 -2.55
CA ARG A 106 16.57 -3.55 -3.02
C ARG A 106 15.13 -4.03 -3.11
N VAL A 107 14.74 -4.53 -4.28
CA VAL A 107 13.46 -5.17 -4.52
C VAL A 107 13.71 -6.66 -4.66
N SER A 108 13.01 -7.47 -3.88
CA SER A 108 13.06 -8.94 -3.94
C SER A 108 11.66 -9.50 -3.83
N GLY A 109 11.42 -10.68 -4.41
CA GLY A 109 10.10 -11.30 -4.34
C GLY A 109 9.88 -12.34 -5.43
N VAL A 110 8.60 -12.56 -5.75
CA VAL A 110 8.19 -13.55 -6.73
C VAL A 110 7.07 -13.02 -7.62
N GLU A 111 7.13 -13.36 -8.90
CA GLU A 111 6.01 -13.24 -9.82
C GLU A 111 5.20 -14.52 -9.86
N GLU A 112 3.89 -14.38 -9.84
CA GLU A 112 2.98 -15.52 -9.93
C GLU A 112 2.10 -15.45 -11.17
N ASN A 113 1.80 -16.64 -11.71
CA ASN A 113 0.71 -16.85 -12.65
C ASN A 113 -0.26 -17.85 -12.04
N ASN A 114 -1.21 -17.33 -11.26
CA ASN A 114 -2.23 -18.13 -10.58
C ASN A 114 -3.61 -17.85 -11.18
N PRO A 115 -4.19 -18.77 -11.96
CA PRO A 115 -5.48 -18.55 -12.63
C PRO A 115 -6.66 -18.36 -11.67
N LYS A 116 -6.50 -18.66 -10.39
CA LYS A 116 -7.51 -18.38 -9.37
C LYS A 116 -7.47 -16.94 -8.84
N VAL A 117 -6.43 -16.19 -9.13
CA VAL A 117 -6.39 -14.76 -8.76
C VAL A 117 -7.16 -13.95 -9.79
N LEU A 118 -8.31 -13.42 -9.37
CA LEU A 118 -9.21 -12.63 -10.21
C LEU A 118 -8.79 -11.17 -10.31
N LYS A 119 -8.21 -10.64 -9.23
CA LYS A 119 -7.64 -9.29 -9.14
C LYS A 119 -6.51 -9.28 -8.12
N ALA A 120 -5.46 -8.52 -8.38
CA ALA A 120 -4.36 -8.30 -7.46
C ALA A 120 -3.81 -6.89 -7.60
N GLY A 121 -3.01 -6.45 -6.61
CA GLY A 121 -2.41 -5.13 -6.56
C GLY A 121 -3.28 -4.14 -5.79
N ARG A 122 -3.42 -2.93 -6.30
CA ARG A 122 -4.25 -1.89 -5.69
C ARG A 122 -5.72 -2.21 -5.84
N LEU A 123 -6.37 -2.55 -4.74
CA LEU A 123 -7.81 -2.82 -4.68
C LEU A 123 -8.62 -1.53 -4.52
N ALA A 124 -8.15 -0.60 -3.70
CA ALA A 124 -8.72 0.73 -3.52
C ALA A 124 -7.65 1.73 -3.06
N ALA A 125 -7.88 3.01 -3.38
CA ALA A 125 -7.11 4.15 -2.86
C ALA A 125 -8.01 5.38 -2.85
N LEU A 126 -8.14 6.06 -1.71
CA LEU A 126 -9.01 7.22 -1.58
C LEU A 126 -8.69 8.05 -0.33
N ASN A 127 -9.07 9.32 -0.37
CA ASN A 127 -9.08 10.20 0.79
C ASN A 127 -10.29 9.95 1.65
N ILE A 128 -10.13 9.91 2.97
CA ILE A 128 -11.21 9.81 3.93
C ILE A 128 -11.74 11.23 4.21
N PRO A 129 -13.02 11.52 3.91
CA PRO A 129 -13.52 12.90 3.92
C PRO A 129 -13.85 13.43 5.32
N GLY A 130 -13.31 12.84 6.40
CA GLY A 130 -13.52 13.29 7.77
C GLY A 130 -14.45 12.39 8.59
N THR A 131 -15.27 12.98 9.46
CA THR A 131 -15.98 12.28 10.54
C THR A 131 -17.10 11.31 10.09
N SER A 132 -17.43 11.29 8.83
CA SER A 132 -18.41 10.35 8.29
C SER A 132 -17.77 9.00 8.02
N GLN A 133 -18.44 7.92 8.43
CA GLN A 133 -18.08 6.56 8.05
C GLN A 133 -18.32 6.36 6.55
N ILE A 134 -17.31 5.94 5.81
CA ILE A 134 -17.41 5.69 4.37
C ILE A 134 -17.03 4.24 4.03
N GLN A 135 -17.70 3.69 3.03
CA GLN A 135 -17.30 2.43 2.42
C GLN A 135 -16.11 2.69 1.50
N VAL A 136 -14.95 2.15 1.85
CA VAL A 136 -13.70 2.29 1.07
C VAL A 136 -13.51 1.17 0.07
N TYR A 137 -14.07 -0.01 0.34
CA TYR A 137 -13.99 -1.15 -0.54
C TYR A 137 -15.19 -2.09 -0.40
N SER A 138 -15.52 -2.83 -1.46
CA SER A 138 -16.52 -3.90 -1.45
C SER A 138 -16.00 -5.11 -2.23
N ASN A 139 -16.07 -6.29 -1.62
CA ASN A 139 -15.81 -7.55 -2.31
C ASN A 139 -17.03 -7.95 -3.14
N ALA A 140 -17.28 -7.23 -4.22
CA ALA A 140 -18.37 -7.47 -5.17
C ALA A 140 -17.89 -8.19 -6.45
N ILE A 141 -16.66 -8.71 -6.47
CA ILE A 141 -16.12 -9.42 -7.63
C ILE A 141 -16.82 -10.80 -7.72
N PRO A 142 -17.50 -11.10 -8.84
CA PRO A 142 -18.18 -12.38 -9.01
C PRO A 142 -17.22 -13.58 -8.87
N ASN A 143 -17.71 -14.66 -8.32
CA ASN A 143 -16.95 -15.91 -8.09
C ASN A 143 -15.73 -15.74 -7.17
N THR A 144 -15.69 -14.71 -6.33
CA THR A 144 -14.66 -14.56 -5.31
C THR A 144 -14.90 -15.56 -4.19
N ALA A 145 -13.85 -16.31 -3.80
CA ALA A 145 -13.82 -17.13 -2.59
C ALA A 145 -13.48 -16.26 -1.36
N TYR A 146 -12.44 -15.44 -1.48
CA TYR A 146 -12.00 -14.52 -0.44
C TYR A 146 -11.06 -13.44 -1.02
N ILE A 147 -10.86 -12.38 -0.25
CA ILE A 147 -9.79 -11.40 -0.47
C ILE A 147 -8.80 -11.50 0.69
N SER A 148 -7.51 -11.46 0.36
CA SER A 148 -6.42 -11.25 1.32
C SER A 148 -5.79 -9.91 1.03
N ALA A 149 -5.80 -8.99 2.00
CA ALA A 149 -5.34 -7.63 1.79
C ALA A 149 -4.56 -7.07 2.99
N SER A 150 -3.83 -6.00 2.75
CA SER A 150 -3.38 -5.03 3.74
C SER A 150 -4.13 -3.71 3.57
N ILE A 151 -4.38 -3.02 4.67
CA ILE A 151 -4.98 -1.69 4.71
C ILE A 151 -3.92 -0.75 5.25
N THR A 152 -3.48 0.19 4.44
CA THR A 152 -2.56 1.26 4.83
C THR A 152 -3.38 2.53 5.01
N ILE A 153 -3.19 3.21 6.14
CA ILE A 153 -3.84 4.48 6.44
C ILE A 153 -2.78 5.48 6.80
N PHE A 154 -2.74 6.58 6.08
CA PHE A 154 -1.82 7.67 6.26
C PHE A 154 -2.53 8.91 6.82
N ASN A 155 -1.95 9.55 7.82
CA ASN A 155 -2.39 10.83 8.35
C ASN A 155 -1.54 11.95 7.76
N ASN A 156 -2.06 12.64 6.75
CA ASN A 156 -1.41 13.72 6.00
C ASN A 156 -1.39 15.06 6.76
N SER A 157 -1.87 15.09 8.01
CA SER A 157 -1.78 16.27 8.85
C SER A 157 -0.33 16.46 9.31
N THR A 158 0.20 17.66 9.18
CA THR A 158 1.55 17.99 9.64
C THR A 158 1.63 18.31 11.14
N THR A 159 0.47 18.41 11.82
CA THR A 159 0.41 18.94 13.20
C THR A 159 -0.49 18.17 14.16
N LEU A 160 -1.51 17.45 13.65
CA LEU A 160 -2.53 16.83 14.48
C LEU A 160 -2.59 15.31 14.25
N PRO A 161 -2.71 14.51 15.32
CA PRO A 161 -3.01 13.10 15.18
C PRO A 161 -4.40 12.89 14.57
N ALA A 162 -4.62 11.74 13.92
CA ALA A 162 -5.90 11.29 13.42
C ALA A 162 -6.41 10.10 14.25
N ALA A 163 -7.62 10.18 14.77
CA ALA A 163 -8.29 9.02 15.35
C ALA A 163 -9.08 8.30 14.26
N VAL A 164 -8.66 7.07 13.95
CA VAL A 164 -9.20 6.29 12.85
C VAL A 164 -9.87 5.02 13.35
N GLN A 165 -11.05 4.72 12.81
CA GLN A 165 -11.79 3.51 13.09
C GLN A 165 -12.08 2.77 11.79
N GLY A 166 -12.05 1.44 11.83
CA GLY A 166 -12.32 0.59 10.68
C GLY A 166 -13.21 -0.61 11.03
N TRP A 167 -14.02 -1.03 10.06
CA TRP A 167 -14.95 -2.14 10.16
C TRP A 167 -14.92 -3.01 8.90
N ILE A 168 -15.21 -4.30 9.08
CA ILE A 168 -15.49 -5.24 7.98
C ILE A 168 -16.84 -5.90 8.26
N GLY A 169 -17.75 -5.85 7.30
CA GLY A 169 -19.06 -6.49 7.41
C GLY A 169 -19.82 -6.50 6.10
N SER A 170 -20.84 -7.34 6.02
CA SER A 170 -21.68 -7.48 4.82
C SER A 170 -22.81 -6.45 4.74
N ASN A 171 -23.14 -5.80 5.85
CA ASN A 171 -24.23 -4.81 5.92
C ASN A 171 -23.89 -3.51 5.21
N ALA A 172 -24.93 -2.74 4.85
CA ALA A 172 -24.75 -1.39 4.28
C ALA A 172 -24.21 -0.39 5.33
N VAL A 173 -24.50 -0.64 6.60
CA VAL A 173 -23.96 0.11 7.74
C VAL A 173 -23.37 -0.93 8.71
N PRO A 174 -22.07 -0.85 9.03
CA PRO A 174 -21.45 -1.80 9.94
C PRO A 174 -21.92 -1.59 11.37
N THR A 175 -21.88 -2.65 12.15
CA THR A 175 -22.20 -2.68 13.57
C THR A 175 -20.94 -2.60 14.43
N ALA A 176 -21.10 -2.47 15.75
CA ALA A 176 -19.99 -2.48 16.68
C ALA A 176 -19.17 -3.80 16.63
N ASN A 177 -19.83 -4.92 16.29
CA ASN A 177 -19.20 -6.23 16.19
C ASN A 177 -18.33 -6.38 14.93
N ASP A 178 -18.51 -5.54 13.93
CA ASP A 178 -17.77 -5.55 12.68
C ASP A 178 -16.44 -4.75 12.81
N LYS A 179 -16.21 -4.09 13.95
CA LYS A 179 -15.03 -3.25 14.17
C LYS A 179 -13.75 -4.07 14.22
N ILE A 180 -12.80 -3.71 13.37
CA ILE A 180 -11.48 -4.36 13.26
C ILE A 180 -10.33 -3.45 13.72
N MET A 181 -10.58 -2.13 13.80
CA MET A 181 -9.56 -1.15 14.07
C MET A 181 -10.09 0.01 14.89
N ASN A 182 -9.26 0.50 15.81
CA ASN A 182 -9.46 1.77 16.53
C ASN A 182 -8.07 2.26 16.96
N VAL A 183 -7.51 3.18 16.20
CA VAL A 183 -6.11 3.63 16.37
C VAL A 183 -6.01 5.14 16.32
N SER A 184 -4.99 5.68 16.96
CA SER A 184 -4.56 7.07 16.78
C SER A 184 -3.28 7.06 15.98
N ILE A 185 -3.30 7.74 14.83
CA ILE A 185 -2.15 7.85 13.92
C ILE A 185 -1.53 9.23 14.16
N PRO A 186 -0.28 9.33 14.58
CA PRO A 186 0.40 10.61 14.73
C PRO A 186 0.34 11.48 13.47
N ALA A 187 0.64 12.76 13.61
CA ALA A 187 0.78 13.65 12.45
C ALA A 187 1.89 13.12 11.53
N ASN A 188 1.63 13.11 10.24
CA ASN A 188 2.56 12.69 9.20
C ASN A 188 3.11 11.26 9.40
N ASP A 189 2.22 10.34 9.82
CA ASP A 189 2.58 8.95 10.14
C ASP A 189 1.59 7.97 9.49
N THR A 190 1.99 6.71 9.38
CA THR A 190 1.26 5.63 8.70
C THR A 190 0.95 4.48 9.66
N THR A 191 -0.23 3.90 9.50
CA THR A 191 -0.59 2.62 10.13
C THR A 191 -0.92 1.59 9.06
N ILE A 192 -0.36 0.38 9.19
CA ILE A 192 -0.63 -0.74 8.30
C ILE A 192 -1.31 -1.87 9.09
N ILE A 193 -2.44 -2.35 8.56
CA ILE A 193 -3.12 -3.55 9.06
C ILE A 193 -2.92 -4.64 8.02
N GLU A 194 -2.14 -5.63 8.39
CA GLU A 194 -1.83 -6.78 7.53
C GLU A 194 -2.81 -7.93 7.72
N ASN A 195 -2.82 -8.85 6.74
CA ASN A 195 -3.55 -10.13 6.80
C ASN A 195 -5.06 -9.97 7.00
N VAL A 196 -5.64 -8.92 6.42
CA VAL A 196 -7.09 -8.71 6.41
C VAL A 196 -7.73 -9.70 5.44
N LEU A 197 -8.60 -10.57 5.94
CA LEU A 197 -9.36 -11.50 5.13
C LEU A 197 -10.81 -11.03 5.01
N MET A 198 -11.34 -11.04 3.79
CA MET A 198 -12.74 -10.68 3.51
C MET A 198 -13.45 -11.82 2.79
N ALA A 199 -14.61 -12.20 3.29
CA ALA A 199 -15.53 -13.11 2.62
C ALA A 199 -16.24 -12.43 1.43
N PRO A 200 -16.93 -13.19 0.54
CA PRO A 200 -17.78 -12.61 -0.49
C PRO A 200 -18.82 -11.65 0.09
N ASN A 201 -19.04 -10.53 -0.61
CA ASN A 201 -19.98 -9.46 -0.26
C ASN A 201 -19.63 -8.63 1.01
N GLU A 202 -18.51 -8.92 1.66
CA GLU A 202 -18.05 -8.04 2.73
C GLU A 202 -17.50 -6.72 2.18
N LYS A 203 -17.52 -5.71 3.03
CA LYS A 203 -17.13 -4.34 2.75
C LYS A 203 -16.21 -3.85 3.83
N ILE A 204 -15.27 -2.99 3.47
CA ILE A 204 -14.43 -2.25 4.41
C ILE A 204 -15.00 -0.85 4.55
N PHE A 205 -15.17 -0.42 5.77
CA PHE A 205 -15.55 0.95 6.11
C PHE A 205 -14.47 1.58 6.97
N ILE A 206 -14.20 2.85 6.70
CA ILE A 206 -13.23 3.66 7.48
C ILE A 206 -13.92 4.97 7.88
N GLN A 207 -13.54 5.46 9.05
CA GLN A 207 -13.90 6.77 9.56
C GLN A 207 -12.65 7.40 10.19
N SER A 208 -12.41 8.67 9.94
CA SER A 208 -11.39 9.48 10.60
C SER A 208 -12.03 10.68 11.27
N ASP A 209 -11.45 11.23 12.30
CA ASP A 209 -11.86 12.49 12.90
C ASP A 209 -11.28 13.72 12.15
N THR A 210 -10.45 13.49 11.15
CA THR A 210 -9.83 14.52 10.30
C THR A 210 -10.01 14.23 8.82
N VAL A 211 -10.01 15.27 8.00
CA VAL A 211 -10.08 15.20 6.51
C VAL A 211 -8.72 14.88 5.86
N ASN A 212 -7.64 14.90 6.63
CA ASN A 212 -6.27 14.69 6.14
C ASN A 212 -5.83 13.21 6.24
N THR A 213 -6.76 12.28 6.03
CA THR A 213 -6.47 10.86 6.13
C THR A 213 -6.66 10.21 4.77
N GLU A 214 -5.69 9.43 4.33
CA GLU A 214 -5.74 8.64 3.11
C GLU A 214 -5.78 7.15 3.44
N CYS A 215 -6.52 6.37 2.65
CA CYS A 215 -6.63 4.93 2.79
C CYS A 215 -6.22 4.25 1.50
N PHE A 216 -5.34 3.28 1.60
CA PHE A 216 -4.89 2.44 0.50
C PHE A 216 -5.10 0.97 0.85
N ILE A 217 -5.71 0.19 -0.05
CA ILE A 217 -5.93 -1.25 0.12
C ILE A 217 -5.19 -1.99 -0.98
N ASN A 218 -4.27 -2.84 -0.57
CA ASN A 218 -3.43 -3.65 -1.45
C ASN A 218 -3.62 -5.13 -1.15
N GLY A 219 -3.75 -5.98 -2.17
CA GLY A 219 -3.95 -7.40 -1.92
C GLY A 219 -4.34 -8.23 -3.14
N THR A 220 -4.88 -9.40 -2.87
CA THR A 220 -5.32 -10.39 -3.88
C THR A 220 -6.77 -10.80 -3.64
N CYS A 221 -7.54 -10.87 -4.73
CA CYS A 221 -8.86 -11.46 -4.78
C CYS A 221 -8.76 -12.84 -5.40
N VAL A 222 -9.13 -13.88 -4.66
CA VAL A 222 -9.01 -15.27 -5.07
C VAL A 222 -10.38 -15.83 -5.42
N GLY A 223 -10.48 -16.47 -6.58
CA GLY A 223 -11.69 -17.14 -7.08
C GLY A 223 -11.92 -18.53 -6.47
N VAL A 224 -13.15 -19.02 -6.59
CA VAL A 224 -13.58 -20.37 -6.20
C VAL A 224 -12.98 -21.44 -7.13
#